data_53948f2e8966c8fb9e178b5bb255c3f8
#
_entry.id   53948f2e8966c8fb9e178b5bb255c3f8
#
_cell.length_a   1.000
_cell.length_b   1.000
_cell.length_c   1.000
_cell.angle_alpha   90.00
_cell.angle_beta   90.00
_cell.angle_gamma   90.00
#
_symmetry.space_group_name_H-M   'P 1'
#
loop_
_entity.id
_entity.type
_entity.pdbx_description
1 polymer ?
#
loop_
_entity_poly.entity_id
_entity_poly.type
_entity_poly.pdbx_seq_one_letter_code
_entity_poly.pdbx_strand_id
1 'polypeptide(L)'
;APMPQMAPDRLVDSALRAGPYGDQTEWQLSIEKLKAHPSGIDMGPLEPSCPERLQTPGKRIQLAIDAVFADIHRLVNEQPEQTEMYRLIGRRHVRDNNSWMHNHHRLMKGKPRCQLLMNTADAQREGWQAGMLIKIKSRIGSIEAELACTDDVMRGVVSLPHGYGHGQPGTRAETASQHAGVSCNDITDDQFIDQLSGNAALNGLAVQLSLGAAA
;
A
#
# COMPACT_ATOMS: atom_id res chain seq x y z
N ALA A 1 32.98 -18.59 -5.40
CA ALA A 1 32.22 -19.30 -6.43
C ALA A 1 30.77 -18.79 -6.38
N PRO A 2 30.09 -18.51 -7.50
CA PRO A 2 28.67 -18.16 -7.48
C PRO A 2 27.90 -19.34 -6.88
N MET A 3 26.99 -19.05 -5.95
CA MET A 3 26.10 -20.07 -5.42
C MET A 3 25.31 -20.70 -6.57
N PRO A 4 25.23 -22.04 -6.66
CA PRO A 4 24.42 -22.66 -7.68
C PRO A 4 22.98 -22.17 -7.55
N GLN A 5 22.39 -21.69 -8.65
CA GLN A 5 20.97 -21.33 -8.70
C GLN A 5 20.16 -22.57 -8.35
N MET A 6 19.59 -22.60 -7.16
CA MET A 6 18.64 -23.64 -6.78
C MET A 6 17.28 -23.30 -7.38
N ALA A 7 16.63 -24.28 -8.02
CA ALA A 7 15.26 -24.13 -8.46
C ALA A 7 14.36 -23.81 -7.25
N PRO A 8 13.30 -22.98 -7.41
CA PRO A 8 12.42 -22.59 -6.32
C PRO A 8 11.90 -23.79 -5.51
N ASP A 9 11.54 -24.88 -6.16
CA ASP A 9 11.08 -26.11 -5.52
C ASP A 9 12.11 -26.69 -4.53
N ARG A 10 13.40 -26.63 -4.85
CA ARG A 10 14.45 -27.12 -3.95
C ARG A 10 14.60 -26.25 -2.71
N LEU A 11 14.47 -24.94 -2.86
CA LEU A 11 14.51 -24.02 -1.71
C LEU A 11 13.33 -24.29 -0.77
N VAL A 12 12.14 -24.43 -1.34
CA VAL A 12 10.93 -24.75 -0.57
C VAL A 12 11.05 -26.11 0.10
N ASP A 13 11.50 -27.15 -0.61
CA ASP A 13 11.69 -28.49 -0.04
C ASP A 13 12.68 -28.48 1.12
N SER A 14 13.82 -27.80 0.94
CA SER A 14 14.82 -27.67 2.02
C SER A 14 14.24 -26.95 3.25
N ALA A 15 13.46 -25.90 3.06
CA ALA A 15 12.81 -25.18 4.14
C ALA A 15 11.73 -26.03 4.85
N LEU A 16 10.94 -26.79 4.10
CA LEU A 16 9.95 -27.70 4.64
C LEU A 16 10.61 -28.79 5.51
N ARG A 17 11.65 -29.44 4.99
CA ARG A 17 12.37 -30.50 5.70
C ARG A 17 13.11 -30.02 6.95
N ALA A 18 13.68 -28.82 6.91
CA ALA A 18 14.35 -28.20 8.05
C ALA A 18 13.39 -27.50 9.04
N GLY A 19 12.13 -27.32 8.65
CA GLY A 19 11.15 -26.61 9.43
C GLY A 19 10.54 -27.41 10.60
N PRO A 20 9.65 -26.81 11.38
CA PRO A 20 9.08 -27.43 12.59
C PRO A 20 8.20 -28.65 12.33
N TYR A 21 7.89 -28.95 11.08
CA TYR A 21 7.09 -30.10 10.65
C TYR A 21 7.86 -30.99 9.66
N GLY A 22 9.19 -30.82 9.58
CA GLY A 22 10.05 -31.48 8.61
C GLY A 22 10.54 -32.88 9.04
N ASP A 23 11.72 -33.24 8.55
CA ASP A 23 12.27 -34.61 8.63
C ASP A 23 12.39 -35.17 10.07
N GLN A 24 12.51 -34.30 11.07
CA GLN A 24 12.66 -34.70 12.47
C GLN A 24 11.32 -34.87 13.21
N THR A 25 10.20 -34.81 12.52
CA THR A 25 8.84 -34.90 13.08
C THR A 25 8.05 -36.02 12.41
N GLU A 26 6.94 -36.41 13.03
CA GLU A 26 5.98 -37.35 12.45
C GLU A 26 5.39 -36.86 11.12
N TRP A 27 5.38 -35.55 10.92
CA TRP A 27 4.82 -34.90 9.72
C TRP A 27 5.70 -35.11 8.48
N GLN A 28 7.02 -35.15 8.63
CA GLN A 28 7.99 -35.32 7.54
C GLN A 28 7.63 -34.53 6.27
N LEU A 29 7.32 -33.24 6.45
CA LEU A 29 6.88 -32.39 5.34
C LEU A 29 7.98 -32.24 4.30
N SER A 30 7.60 -32.47 3.06
CA SER A 30 8.40 -32.27 1.86
C SER A 30 7.54 -31.81 0.71
N ILE A 31 8.14 -31.30 -0.34
CA ILE A 31 7.41 -30.94 -1.56
C ILE A 31 6.72 -32.17 -2.21
N GLU A 32 7.35 -33.33 -2.15
CA GLU A 32 6.77 -34.58 -2.67
C GLU A 32 5.52 -34.97 -1.89
N LYS A 33 5.58 -34.87 -0.57
CA LYS A 33 4.44 -35.15 0.28
C LYS A 33 3.28 -34.18 0.02
N LEU A 34 3.57 -32.89 -0.18
CA LEU A 34 2.54 -31.91 -0.54
C LEU A 34 1.95 -32.19 -1.94
N LYS A 35 2.76 -32.55 -2.92
CA LYS A 35 2.29 -32.93 -4.25
C LYS A 35 1.39 -34.18 -4.23
N ALA A 36 1.67 -35.11 -3.32
CA ALA A 36 0.84 -36.30 -3.13
C ALA A 36 -0.52 -35.99 -2.44
N HIS A 37 -0.67 -34.82 -1.84
CA HIS A 37 -1.86 -34.36 -1.14
C HIS A 37 -2.36 -33.03 -1.74
N PRO A 38 -2.98 -33.02 -2.92
CA PRO A 38 -3.32 -31.78 -3.64
C PRO A 38 -4.35 -30.91 -2.91
N SER A 39 -5.13 -31.47 -1.98
CA SER A 39 -6.05 -30.75 -1.13
C SER A 39 -5.42 -30.20 0.17
N GLY A 40 -4.11 -30.41 0.34
CA GLY A 40 -3.38 -30.04 1.56
C GLY A 40 -3.30 -31.17 2.57
N ILE A 41 -2.53 -30.95 3.62
CA ILE A 41 -2.35 -31.87 4.75
C ILE A 41 -3.00 -31.23 5.96
N ASP A 42 -3.95 -31.94 6.59
CA ASP A 42 -4.54 -31.49 7.84
C ASP A 42 -3.53 -31.72 8.98
N MET A 43 -3.10 -30.65 9.62
CA MET A 43 -2.15 -30.67 10.71
C MET A 43 -2.83 -30.61 12.09
N GLY A 44 -4.13 -30.81 12.14
CA GLY A 44 -4.93 -30.74 13.34
C GLY A 44 -5.27 -29.31 13.78
N PRO A 45 -5.87 -29.15 14.94
CA PRO A 45 -6.24 -27.85 15.50
C PRO A 45 -5.00 -27.03 15.83
N LEU A 46 -5.14 -25.71 15.78
CA LEU A 46 -4.10 -24.80 16.26
C LEU A 46 -3.98 -24.88 17.79
N GLU A 47 -2.79 -25.23 18.25
CA GLU A 47 -2.49 -25.30 19.68
C GLU A 47 -1.88 -23.97 20.16
N PRO A 48 -2.22 -23.51 21.39
CA PRO A 48 -1.57 -22.35 21.99
C PRO A 48 -0.04 -22.58 22.08
N SER A 49 0.73 -21.64 21.55
CA SER A 49 2.19 -21.76 21.50
C SER A 49 2.95 -20.70 22.30
N CYS A 50 2.25 -19.78 22.94
CA CYS A 50 2.85 -18.79 23.84
C CYS A 50 2.81 -19.30 25.29
N PRO A 51 3.85 -19.01 26.11
CA PRO A 51 5.00 -18.14 25.80
C PRO A 51 6.20 -18.84 25.17
N GLU A 52 6.18 -20.16 25.02
CA GLU A 52 7.36 -20.98 24.63
C GLU A 52 7.94 -20.57 23.29
N ARG A 53 7.10 -20.16 22.35
CA ARG A 53 7.51 -19.74 21.01
C ARG A 53 8.18 -18.36 20.95
N LEU A 54 8.04 -17.57 22.02
CA LEU A 54 8.67 -16.24 22.07
C LEU A 54 10.19 -16.36 22.12
N GLN A 55 10.87 -15.60 21.29
CA GLN A 55 12.34 -15.53 21.24
C GLN A 55 12.90 -14.37 22.09
N THR A 56 12.04 -13.67 22.80
CA THR A 56 12.41 -12.56 23.69
C THR A 56 13.02 -13.06 25.00
N PRO A 57 13.89 -12.28 25.67
CA PRO A 57 14.42 -12.63 26.97
C PRO A 57 13.31 -12.94 27.99
N GLY A 58 13.45 -14.08 28.66
CA GLY A 58 12.46 -14.55 29.63
C GLY A 58 11.10 -14.91 29.02
N LYS A 59 11.03 -15.09 27.71
CA LYS A 59 9.80 -15.45 26.98
C LYS A 59 8.60 -14.55 27.35
N ARG A 60 8.86 -13.24 27.41
CA ARG A 60 7.87 -12.22 27.72
C ARG A 60 7.64 -11.30 26.53
N ILE A 61 6.40 -10.85 26.37
CA ILE A 61 6.05 -9.80 25.42
C ILE A 61 6.65 -8.49 25.92
N GLN A 62 7.55 -7.90 25.14
CA GLN A 62 8.14 -6.60 25.43
C GLN A 62 7.24 -5.50 24.90
N LEU A 63 6.55 -4.79 25.78
CA LEU A 63 5.64 -3.69 25.42
C LEU A 63 6.38 -2.35 25.26
N ALA A 64 7.51 -2.19 25.96
CA ALA A 64 8.35 -1.00 25.91
C ALA A 64 9.67 -1.34 25.20
N ILE A 65 9.80 -0.90 23.95
CA ILE A 65 10.97 -1.16 23.13
C ILE A 65 11.77 0.14 23.02
N ASP A 66 13.05 0.13 23.37
CA ASP A 66 13.92 1.33 23.38
C ASP A 66 13.93 2.08 22.03
N ALA A 67 13.92 1.37 20.92
CA ALA A 67 13.85 1.97 19.59
C ALA A 67 12.56 2.79 19.37
N VAL A 68 11.42 2.30 19.88
CA VAL A 68 10.13 3.02 19.78
C VAL A 68 10.16 4.26 20.68
N PHE A 69 10.72 4.14 21.91
CA PHE A 69 10.86 5.29 22.80
C PHE A 69 11.79 6.36 22.24
N ALA A 70 12.88 5.97 21.61
CA ALA A 70 13.78 6.91 20.94
C ALA A 70 13.06 7.67 19.81
N ASP A 71 12.19 7.00 19.07
CA ASP A 71 11.42 7.61 17.97
C ASP A 71 10.35 8.59 18.47
N ILE A 72 9.79 8.38 19.66
CA ILE A 72 8.86 9.36 20.28
C ILE A 72 9.55 10.72 20.45
N HIS A 73 10.81 10.76 20.86
CA HIS A 73 11.56 12.02 20.97
C HIS A 73 11.71 12.71 19.61
N ARG A 74 11.95 11.96 18.55
CA ARG A 74 11.98 12.50 17.19
C ARG A 74 10.62 13.11 16.83
N LEU A 75 9.54 12.36 17.03
CA LEU A 75 8.17 12.80 16.71
C LEU A 75 7.76 14.07 17.46
N VAL A 76 8.09 14.16 18.77
CA VAL A 76 7.75 15.33 19.60
C VAL A 76 8.53 16.57 19.16
N ASN A 77 9.78 16.40 18.68
CA ASN A 77 10.63 17.48 18.22
C ASN A 77 10.40 17.84 16.74
N GLU A 78 9.68 17.01 16.00
CA GLU A 78 9.34 17.25 14.61
C GLU A 78 8.31 18.40 14.54
N GLN A 79 8.79 19.59 14.21
CA GLN A 79 7.88 20.71 13.96
C GLN A 79 7.13 20.44 12.66
N PRO A 80 5.80 20.55 12.63
CA PRO A 80 5.07 20.49 11.37
C PRO A 80 5.57 21.64 10.50
N GLU A 81 6.22 21.31 9.39
CA GLU A 81 6.59 22.33 8.42
C GLU A 81 5.33 23.10 8.04
N GLN A 82 5.33 24.40 8.32
CA GLN A 82 4.32 25.33 7.80
C GLN A 82 4.60 25.52 6.30
N THR A 83 4.22 24.54 5.51
CA THR A 83 4.35 24.62 4.07
C THR A 83 2.99 24.94 3.47
N GLU A 84 2.97 25.75 2.41
CA GLU A 84 1.79 25.97 1.55
C GLU A 84 1.41 24.68 0.79
N MET A 85 1.89 23.54 1.25
CA MET A 85 1.66 22.24 0.62
C MET A 85 0.50 21.51 1.27
N TYR A 86 -0.27 20.84 0.44
CA TYR A 86 -1.29 19.91 0.89
C TYR A 86 -0.68 18.57 1.30
N ARG A 87 -1.38 17.85 2.17
CA ARG A 87 -1.02 16.48 2.52
C ARG A 87 -1.89 15.51 1.72
N LEU A 88 -1.24 14.72 0.86
CA LEU A 88 -1.93 13.69 0.08
C LEU A 88 -2.08 12.43 0.91
N ILE A 89 -3.30 11.91 0.97
CA ILE A 89 -3.62 10.59 1.52
C ILE A 89 -4.25 9.69 0.46
N GLY A 90 -3.93 8.41 0.52
CA GLY A 90 -4.58 7.40 -0.28
C GLY A 90 -5.97 7.07 0.26
N ARG A 91 -6.87 6.61 -0.61
CA ARG A 91 -8.14 6.01 -0.19
C ARG A 91 -8.41 4.71 -0.91
N ARG A 92 -9.16 3.87 -0.23
CA ARG A 92 -9.66 2.60 -0.76
C ARG A 92 -11.13 2.75 -1.14
N HIS A 93 -11.54 1.98 -2.12
CA HIS A 93 -12.96 1.92 -2.51
C HIS A 93 -13.42 0.46 -2.47
N VAL A 94 -14.61 0.23 -1.92
CA VAL A 94 -15.17 -1.11 -1.70
C VAL A 94 -15.29 -1.94 -2.99
N ARG A 95 -15.45 -1.29 -4.15
CA ARG A 95 -15.57 -1.96 -5.45
C ARG A 95 -14.25 -2.22 -6.15
N ASP A 96 -13.13 -1.72 -5.62
CA ASP A 96 -11.86 -1.71 -6.35
C ASP A 96 -10.94 -2.87 -5.93
N ASN A 97 -10.96 -3.28 -4.66
CA ASN A 97 -10.04 -4.27 -4.08
C ASN A 97 -8.60 -4.04 -4.59
N ASN A 98 -8.02 -2.90 -4.26
CA ASN A 98 -6.86 -2.28 -4.92
C ASN A 98 -7.18 -1.97 -6.40
N SER A 99 -6.73 -2.78 -7.33
CA SER A 99 -6.99 -2.68 -8.77
C SER A 99 -7.65 -3.93 -9.36
N TRP A 100 -7.82 -4.97 -8.56
CA TRP A 100 -8.25 -6.30 -9.05
C TRP A 100 -9.62 -6.27 -9.73
N MET A 101 -10.51 -5.41 -9.24
CA MET A 101 -11.87 -5.31 -9.75
C MET A 101 -12.03 -4.27 -10.87
N HIS A 102 -10.95 -3.53 -11.23
CA HIS A 102 -11.03 -2.48 -12.25
C HIS A 102 -11.30 -3.05 -13.65
N ASN A 103 -10.96 -4.29 -13.93
CA ASN A 103 -11.30 -4.93 -15.20
C ASN A 103 -12.67 -5.64 -15.19
N HIS A 104 -13.47 -5.44 -14.12
CA HIS A 104 -14.80 -6.06 -14.02
C HIS A 104 -15.88 -5.05 -14.37
N HIS A 105 -16.49 -5.20 -15.56
CA HIS A 105 -17.46 -4.29 -16.15
C HIS A 105 -18.58 -3.83 -15.18
N ARG A 106 -19.18 -4.72 -14.40
CA ARG A 106 -20.25 -4.35 -13.44
C ARG A 106 -19.77 -3.48 -12.31
N LEU A 107 -18.55 -3.68 -11.84
CA LEU A 107 -17.98 -2.95 -10.70
C LEU A 107 -17.46 -1.57 -11.13
N MET A 108 -17.09 -1.41 -12.40
CA MET A 108 -16.61 -0.12 -12.94
C MET A 108 -17.74 0.79 -13.43
N LYS A 109 -19.00 0.33 -13.41
CA LYS A 109 -20.13 1.19 -13.77
C LYS A 109 -20.30 2.37 -12.80
N GLY A 110 -20.80 3.47 -13.34
CA GLY A 110 -21.19 4.68 -12.58
C GLY A 110 -20.23 5.83 -12.81
N LYS A 111 -20.22 6.79 -11.87
CA LYS A 111 -19.37 7.97 -11.95
C LYS A 111 -17.89 7.60 -11.86
N PRO A 112 -17.00 8.33 -12.55
CA PRO A 112 -15.56 8.19 -12.36
C PRO A 112 -15.20 8.31 -10.87
N ARG A 113 -14.31 7.42 -10.42
CA ARG A 113 -13.89 7.36 -9.00
C ARG A 113 -12.44 7.83 -8.80
N CYS A 114 -11.66 7.87 -9.89
CA CYS A 114 -10.30 8.40 -9.83
C CYS A 114 -10.32 9.93 -9.84
N GLN A 115 -10.79 10.51 -8.73
CA GLN A 115 -10.89 11.95 -8.54
C GLN A 115 -10.08 12.38 -7.32
N LEU A 116 -9.49 13.57 -7.37
CA LEU A 116 -8.86 14.21 -6.23
C LEU A 116 -9.95 14.79 -5.34
N LEU A 117 -10.13 14.25 -4.14
CA LEU A 117 -11.01 14.87 -3.14
C LEU A 117 -10.27 15.98 -2.43
N MET A 118 -10.93 17.12 -2.26
CA MET A 118 -10.43 18.30 -1.57
C MET A 118 -11.55 18.95 -0.76
N ASN A 119 -11.17 19.51 0.39
CA ASN A 119 -12.15 20.24 1.21
C ASN A 119 -12.75 21.42 0.45
N THR A 120 -14.08 21.60 0.57
CA THR A 120 -14.83 22.64 -0.15
C THR A 120 -14.28 24.04 0.13
N ALA A 121 -13.92 24.34 1.39
CA ALA A 121 -13.36 25.65 1.74
C ALA A 121 -11.96 25.88 1.16
N ASP A 122 -11.16 24.82 1.04
CA ASP A 122 -9.84 24.92 0.41
C ASP A 122 -9.97 25.13 -1.10
N ALA A 123 -10.87 24.40 -1.76
CA ALA A 123 -11.17 24.60 -3.18
C ALA A 123 -11.63 26.02 -3.47
N GLN A 124 -12.52 26.56 -2.64
CA GLN A 124 -12.98 27.95 -2.75
C GLN A 124 -11.85 28.96 -2.57
N ARG A 125 -10.95 28.74 -1.60
CA ARG A 125 -9.79 29.60 -1.38
C ARG A 125 -8.87 29.64 -2.59
N GLU A 126 -8.65 28.52 -3.26
CA GLU A 126 -7.85 28.43 -4.48
C GLU A 126 -8.60 28.92 -5.73
N GLY A 127 -9.90 29.19 -5.63
CA GLY A 127 -10.76 29.57 -6.78
C GLY A 127 -11.11 28.38 -7.69
N TRP A 128 -11.06 27.16 -7.18
CA TRP A 128 -11.32 25.95 -7.96
C TRP A 128 -12.71 25.38 -7.74
N GLN A 129 -13.21 24.69 -8.76
CA GLN A 129 -14.53 24.07 -8.77
C GLN A 129 -14.42 22.58 -9.12
N ALA A 130 -15.39 21.80 -8.66
CA ALA A 130 -15.50 20.39 -9.03
C ALA A 130 -15.51 20.21 -10.55
N GLY A 131 -14.84 19.19 -11.04
CA GLY A 131 -14.64 18.92 -12.46
C GLY A 131 -13.40 19.58 -13.08
N MET A 132 -12.75 20.53 -12.39
CA MET A 132 -11.48 21.09 -12.88
C MET A 132 -10.38 20.05 -12.79
N LEU A 133 -9.45 20.07 -13.75
CA LEU A 133 -8.26 19.24 -13.73
C LEU A 133 -7.20 19.89 -12.86
N ILE A 134 -6.74 19.18 -11.85
CA ILE A 134 -5.74 19.65 -10.90
C ILE A 134 -4.46 18.83 -11.07
N LYS A 135 -3.37 19.55 -11.26
CA LYS A 135 -2.02 18.99 -11.26
C LYS A 135 -1.55 18.82 -9.82
N ILE A 136 -1.16 17.61 -9.49
CA ILE A 136 -0.65 17.20 -8.19
C ILE A 136 0.84 16.90 -8.37
N LYS A 137 1.70 17.67 -7.72
CA LYS A 137 3.14 17.56 -7.85
C LYS A 137 3.77 17.21 -6.50
N SER A 138 4.57 16.15 -6.46
CA SER A 138 5.47 15.79 -5.36
C SER A 138 6.94 16.10 -5.73
N ARG A 139 7.86 15.73 -4.86
CA ARG A 139 9.31 15.76 -5.14
C ARG A 139 9.68 14.89 -6.35
N ILE A 140 8.98 13.76 -6.53
CA ILE A 140 9.31 12.72 -7.51
C ILE A 140 8.71 13.01 -8.88
N GLY A 141 7.46 13.46 -8.93
CA GLY A 141 6.76 13.59 -10.20
C GLY A 141 5.48 14.40 -10.10
N SER A 142 4.69 14.36 -11.16
CA SER A 142 3.38 15.00 -11.18
C SER A 142 2.37 14.18 -11.97
N ILE A 143 1.12 14.23 -11.53
CA ILE A 143 -0.05 13.65 -12.18
C ILE A 143 -1.16 14.69 -12.24
N GLU A 144 -2.19 14.44 -13.03
CA GLU A 144 -3.35 15.32 -13.12
C GLU A 144 -4.63 14.52 -12.87
N ALA A 145 -5.50 15.02 -12.00
CA ALA A 145 -6.76 14.36 -11.67
C ALA A 145 -7.91 15.38 -11.59
N GLU A 146 -9.10 14.93 -11.93
CA GLU A 146 -10.32 15.73 -11.80
C GLU A 146 -10.61 16.00 -10.33
N LEU A 147 -10.97 17.25 -10.01
CA LEU A 147 -11.31 17.69 -8.67
C LEU A 147 -12.72 17.29 -8.29
N ALA A 148 -12.90 16.78 -7.09
CA ALA A 148 -14.18 16.63 -6.42
C ALA A 148 -14.13 17.33 -5.05
N CYS A 149 -15.02 18.29 -4.83
CA CYS A 149 -15.12 19.03 -3.58
C CYS A 149 -16.01 18.27 -2.59
N THR A 150 -15.56 18.16 -1.34
CA THR A 150 -16.31 17.48 -0.27
C THR A 150 -15.85 17.97 1.10
N ASP A 151 -16.75 17.97 2.07
CA ASP A 151 -16.44 18.30 3.46
C ASP A 151 -16.00 17.06 4.28
N ASP A 152 -15.99 15.87 3.65
CA ASP A 152 -15.50 14.64 4.29
C ASP A 152 -13.97 14.60 4.44
N VAL A 153 -13.25 15.50 3.76
CA VAL A 153 -11.79 15.65 3.84
C VAL A 153 -11.46 16.91 4.63
N MET A 154 -10.59 16.79 5.61
CA MET A 154 -10.17 17.95 6.42
C MET A 154 -9.37 18.95 5.58
N ARG A 155 -9.36 20.21 6.02
CA ARG A 155 -8.60 21.29 5.35
C ARG A 155 -7.11 20.99 5.35
N GLY A 156 -6.43 21.38 4.26
CA GLY A 156 -5.00 21.10 4.05
C GLY A 156 -4.69 19.66 3.63
N VAL A 157 -5.70 18.80 3.53
CA VAL A 157 -5.56 17.41 3.11
C VAL A 157 -6.30 17.18 1.79
N VAL A 158 -5.70 16.40 0.92
CA VAL A 158 -6.32 15.93 -0.33
C VAL A 158 -6.23 14.42 -0.43
N SER A 159 -7.19 13.79 -1.08
CA SER A 159 -7.23 12.34 -1.17
C SER A 159 -7.38 11.84 -2.60
N LEU A 160 -6.56 10.86 -2.97
CA LEU A 160 -6.58 10.21 -4.28
C LEU A 160 -6.79 8.70 -4.12
N PRO A 161 -7.62 8.06 -4.96
CA PRO A 161 -7.81 6.62 -4.86
C PRO A 161 -6.57 5.86 -5.33
N HIS A 162 -6.34 4.73 -4.69
CA HIS A 162 -5.26 3.82 -4.99
C HIS A 162 -5.66 2.81 -6.07
N GLY A 163 -4.68 2.34 -6.86
CA GLY A 163 -4.85 1.23 -7.79
C GLY A 163 -5.21 1.59 -9.23
N TYR A 164 -5.26 2.88 -9.57
CA TYR A 164 -5.47 3.38 -10.94
C TYR A 164 -4.15 3.56 -11.72
N GLY A 165 -4.24 4.00 -12.95
CA GLY A 165 -3.09 4.19 -13.86
C GLY A 165 -3.05 3.17 -15.00
N HIS A 166 -4.21 2.69 -15.45
CA HIS A 166 -4.32 1.62 -16.46
C HIS A 166 -4.17 2.10 -17.91
N GLY A 167 -3.81 3.37 -18.14
CA GLY A 167 -3.64 3.95 -19.49
C GLY A 167 -2.28 3.68 -20.12
N GLN A 168 -1.41 2.87 -19.52
CA GLN A 168 -0.07 2.63 -20.04
C GLN A 168 -0.08 1.75 -21.29
N PRO A 169 0.81 2.02 -22.27
CA PRO A 169 0.95 1.19 -23.46
C PRO A 169 1.17 -0.28 -23.10
N GLY A 170 0.47 -1.17 -23.80
CA GLY A 170 0.56 -2.61 -23.56
C GLY A 170 -0.38 -3.16 -22.49
N THR A 171 -1.16 -2.32 -21.82
CA THR A 171 -2.22 -2.77 -20.92
C THR A 171 -3.28 -3.56 -21.69
N ARG A 172 -3.54 -4.81 -21.24
CA ARG A 172 -4.51 -5.73 -21.87
C ARG A 172 -5.86 -5.79 -21.15
N ALA A 173 -6.01 -5.06 -20.05
CA ALA A 173 -7.22 -5.00 -19.26
C ALA A 173 -8.20 -3.99 -19.87
N GLU A 174 -9.04 -4.42 -20.78
CA GLU A 174 -9.89 -3.56 -21.63
C GLU A 174 -10.80 -2.63 -20.81
N THR A 175 -11.58 -3.18 -19.89
CA THR A 175 -12.47 -2.35 -19.04
C THR A 175 -11.68 -1.39 -18.16
N ALA A 176 -10.56 -1.84 -17.59
CA ALA A 176 -9.71 -0.99 -16.75
C ALA A 176 -9.10 0.17 -17.56
N SER A 177 -8.68 -0.08 -18.79
CA SER A 177 -8.11 0.95 -19.68
C SER A 177 -9.14 2.03 -20.07
N GLN A 178 -10.42 1.69 -20.18
CA GLN A 178 -11.50 2.66 -20.41
C GLN A 178 -11.75 3.58 -19.20
N HIS A 179 -11.29 3.16 -18.01
CA HIS A 179 -11.38 3.90 -16.75
C HIS A 179 -9.98 4.09 -16.15
N ALA A 180 -9.02 4.41 -17.00
CA ALA A 180 -7.60 4.38 -16.67
C ALA A 180 -7.23 5.10 -15.37
N GLY A 181 -7.71 6.32 -15.19
CA GLY A 181 -7.32 7.16 -14.07
C GLY A 181 -5.81 7.43 -14.04
N VAL A 182 -5.30 7.84 -12.88
CA VAL A 182 -3.89 8.15 -12.66
C VAL A 182 -3.31 7.34 -11.52
N SER A 183 -2.04 7.01 -11.61
CA SER A 183 -1.34 6.22 -10.58
C SER A 183 -0.80 7.13 -9.47
N CYS A 184 -1.22 6.92 -8.23
CA CYS A 184 -0.60 7.58 -7.08
C CYS A 184 0.89 7.22 -6.95
N ASN A 185 1.31 6.06 -7.44
CA ASN A 185 2.70 5.62 -7.33
C ASN A 185 3.66 6.49 -8.14
N ASP A 186 3.16 7.20 -9.18
CA ASP A 186 3.97 8.10 -10.00
C ASP A 186 4.44 9.35 -9.23
N ILE A 187 3.83 9.60 -8.07
CA ILE A 187 4.18 10.72 -7.18
C ILE A 187 4.57 10.28 -5.77
N THR A 188 4.57 8.97 -5.47
CA THR A 188 4.99 8.43 -4.18
C THR A 188 6.50 8.61 -4.01
N ASP A 189 6.92 9.20 -2.90
CA ASP A 189 8.31 9.50 -2.60
C ASP A 189 9.04 8.27 -2.04
N ASP A 190 10.07 7.81 -2.72
CA ASP A 190 10.90 6.65 -2.36
C ASP A 190 11.79 6.90 -1.12
N GLN A 191 12.01 8.17 -0.75
CA GLN A 191 12.74 8.55 0.46
C GLN A 191 11.84 8.81 1.65
N PHE A 192 10.51 8.90 1.43
CA PHE A 192 9.55 9.07 2.51
C PHE A 192 9.15 7.72 3.08
N ILE A 193 9.92 7.29 4.08
CA ILE A 193 9.76 5.98 4.74
C ILE A 193 9.52 6.15 6.23
N ASP A 194 8.82 5.20 6.81
CA ASP A 194 8.70 5.07 8.27
C ASP A 194 10.04 4.61 8.85
N GLN A 195 10.58 5.38 9.80
CA GLN A 195 11.92 5.18 10.34
C GLN A 195 12.07 3.86 11.12
N LEU A 196 11.00 3.40 11.77
CA LEU A 196 11.03 2.18 12.57
C LEU A 196 10.84 0.93 11.75
N SER A 197 9.89 0.94 10.82
CA SER A 197 9.54 -0.24 10.03
C SER A 197 10.26 -0.33 8.69
N GLY A 198 10.79 0.78 8.18
CA GLY A 198 11.34 0.90 6.83
C GLY A 198 10.29 0.84 5.73
N ASN A 199 9.00 0.87 6.06
CA ASN A 199 7.92 0.86 5.09
C ASN A 199 7.77 2.23 4.40
N ALA A 200 7.36 2.22 3.13
CA ALA A 200 6.99 3.44 2.45
C ALA A 200 5.83 4.15 3.16
N ALA A 201 6.01 5.42 3.50
CA ALA A 201 4.97 6.26 4.08
C ALA A 201 4.09 6.80 2.95
N LEU A 202 3.02 6.06 2.62
CA LEU A 202 2.15 6.37 1.48
C LEU A 202 1.12 7.47 1.79
N ASN A 203 0.89 7.78 3.05
CA ASN A 203 -0.07 8.80 3.50
C ASN A 203 0.68 9.97 4.15
N GLY A 204 0.14 11.18 3.94
CA GLY A 204 0.76 12.39 4.45
C GLY A 204 1.86 12.96 3.53
N LEU A 205 1.95 12.46 2.29
CA LEU A 205 2.90 12.97 1.30
C LEU A 205 2.65 14.46 1.03
N ALA A 206 3.68 15.28 1.14
CA ALA A 206 3.61 16.69 0.82
C ALA A 206 3.49 16.91 -0.71
N VAL A 207 2.46 17.61 -1.14
CA VAL A 207 2.19 17.87 -2.56
C VAL A 207 1.81 19.33 -2.80
N GLN A 208 2.26 19.87 -3.90
CA GLN A 208 1.82 21.15 -4.45
C GLN A 208 0.66 20.90 -5.43
N LEU A 209 -0.33 21.76 -5.39
CA LEU A 209 -1.45 21.71 -6.30
C LEU A 209 -1.45 22.95 -7.20
N SER A 210 -1.84 22.77 -8.46
CA SER A 210 -2.05 23.85 -9.41
C SER A 210 -3.10 23.44 -10.43
N LEU A 211 -3.62 24.39 -11.19
CA LEU A 211 -4.48 24.05 -12.33
C LEU A 211 -3.69 23.18 -13.32
N GLY A 212 -4.31 22.11 -13.75
CA GLY A 212 -3.81 21.28 -14.85
C GLY A 212 -3.88 22.01 -16.19
N ALA A 213 -3.23 21.45 -17.20
CA ALA A 213 -3.36 21.98 -18.55
C ALA A 213 -4.82 21.81 -19.01
N ALA A 214 -5.40 22.89 -19.51
CA ALA A 214 -6.70 22.79 -20.19
C ALA A 214 -6.56 21.83 -21.37
N ALA A 215 -7.45 20.82 -21.44
CA ALA A 215 -7.48 19.85 -22.53
C ALA A 215 -7.92 20.51 -23.84
#